data_6621450d6d205024b5606fd3bf64b478
#
_entry.id   6621450d6d205024b5606fd3bf64b478
#
_cell.length_a   1.000
_cell.length_b   1.000
_cell.length_c   1.000
_cell.angle_alpha   90.00
_cell.angle_beta   90.00
_cell.angle_gamma   90.00
#
_symmetry.space_group_name_H-M   'P 1'
#
loop_
_entity.id
_entity.type
_entity.pdbx_description
1 polymer ?
#
loop_
_entity_poly.entity_id
_entity_poly.type
_entity_poly.pdbx_seq_one_letter_code
_entity_poly.pdbx_strand_id
1 'polypeptide(L)'
;MIALVDCNNFYASCERVFRPDLENKPIVVLSNNDGCVIARSNEAKKLGIKMGEPAFKKREVFERNKIKTFSTNFILYGDMSKRVMSILRNSSKEIEIYSIDEAFLKCYNEDLNTYGINLRKKVKQWTGIPVSVGIAETKVLAKIANHIAKKYRKSGVFILDN
;
A
#
# COMPACT_ATOMS: atom_id res chain seq x y z
N MET A 1 1.82 -15.92 -15.77
CA MET A 1 1.27 -15.49 -14.47
C MET A 1 1.05 -13.98 -14.45
N ILE A 2 0.18 -13.49 -13.57
CA ILE A 2 -0.11 -12.07 -13.38
C ILE A 2 0.22 -11.71 -11.93
N ALA A 3 1.04 -10.68 -11.73
CA ALA A 3 1.29 -10.12 -10.41
C ALA A 3 0.43 -8.88 -10.20
N LEU A 4 -0.27 -8.80 -9.07
CA LEU A 4 -0.80 -7.55 -8.55
C LEU A 4 0.17 -6.98 -7.54
N VAL A 5 0.61 -5.75 -7.77
CA VAL A 5 1.37 -4.96 -6.81
C VAL A 5 0.45 -3.90 -6.23
N ASP A 6 0.33 -3.86 -4.91
CA ASP A 6 -0.54 -2.95 -4.16
C ASP A 6 0.29 -2.20 -3.12
N CYS A 7 0.23 -0.88 -3.11
CA CYS A 7 0.91 -0.05 -2.12
C CYS A 7 0.17 -0.10 -0.78
N ASN A 8 0.84 -0.58 0.26
CA ASN A 8 0.23 -0.77 1.57
C ASN A 8 -0.10 0.56 2.24
N ASN A 9 -1.38 0.77 2.63
CA ASN A 9 -1.84 1.99 3.30
C ASN A 9 -1.36 3.25 2.58
N PHE A 10 -1.55 3.34 1.28
CA PHE A 10 -0.82 4.21 0.36
C PHE A 10 -0.68 5.65 0.86
N TYR A 11 -1.77 6.36 1.14
CA TYR A 11 -1.69 7.76 1.55
C TYR A 11 -0.96 7.95 2.88
N ALA A 12 -1.22 7.10 3.86
CA ALA A 12 -0.50 7.12 5.13
C ALA A 12 0.99 6.81 4.94
N SER A 13 1.31 5.87 4.05
CA SER A 13 2.69 5.54 3.71
C SER A 13 3.41 6.68 2.99
N CYS A 14 2.73 7.41 2.11
CA CYS A 14 3.28 8.60 1.47
C CYS A 14 3.66 9.68 2.49
N GLU A 15 2.79 9.96 3.45
CA GLU A 15 3.07 10.94 4.52
C GLU A 15 4.23 10.48 5.40
N ARG A 16 4.30 9.19 5.73
CA ARG A 16 5.36 8.63 6.57
C ARG A 16 6.75 8.70 5.93
N VAL A 17 6.86 8.62 4.59
CA VAL A 17 8.14 8.74 3.89
C VAL A 17 8.90 10.01 4.26
N PHE A 18 8.20 11.11 4.47
CA PHE A 18 8.77 12.42 4.83
C PHE A 18 8.79 12.69 6.34
N ARG A 19 8.32 11.75 7.12
CA ARG A 19 8.24 11.83 8.58
C ARG A 19 8.77 10.53 9.21
N PRO A 20 10.10 10.30 9.16
CA PRO A 20 10.74 9.12 9.77
C PRO A 20 10.43 8.98 11.28
N ASP A 21 10.19 10.11 11.96
CA ASP A 21 9.77 10.16 13.37
C ASP A 21 8.42 9.47 13.63
N LEU A 22 7.64 9.22 12.58
CA LEU A 22 6.35 8.53 12.64
C LEU A 22 6.43 7.04 12.29
N GLU A 23 7.62 6.49 12.14
CA GLU A 23 7.79 5.05 11.97
C GLU A 23 7.21 4.31 13.17
N ASN A 24 6.42 3.25 12.92
CA ASN A 24 5.70 2.46 13.92
C ASN A 24 4.68 3.25 14.78
N LYS A 25 4.33 4.47 14.41
CA LYS A 25 3.29 5.27 15.09
C LYS A 25 1.99 5.29 14.31
N PRO A 26 0.84 5.41 15.00
CA PRO A 26 -0.44 5.44 14.31
C PRO A 26 -0.64 6.75 13.52
N ILE A 27 -1.02 6.59 12.25
CA ILE A 27 -1.30 7.68 11.32
C ILE A 27 -2.65 7.45 10.68
N VAL A 28 -3.42 8.51 10.51
CA VAL A 28 -4.60 8.57 9.66
C VAL A 28 -4.50 9.74 8.69
N VAL A 29 -5.05 9.56 7.49
CA VAL A 29 -5.25 10.62 6.52
C VAL A 29 -6.75 10.86 6.39
N LEU A 30 -7.14 12.13 6.47
CA LEU A 30 -8.53 12.55 6.41
C LEU A 30 -8.92 12.94 4.99
N SER A 31 -10.22 12.87 4.68
CA SER A 31 -10.78 13.31 3.40
C SER A 31 -10.51 14.79 3.14
N ASN A 32 -10.77 15.25 1.91
CA ASN A 32 -10.45 16.62 1.47
C ASN A 32 -11.04 17.74 2.35
N ASN A 33 -12.14 17.48 3.06
CA ASN A 33 -12.76 18.39 4.03
C ASN A 33 -12.41 18.07 5.49
N ASP A 34 -11.42 17.22 5.73
CA ASP A 34 -11.04 16.68 7.04
C ASP A 34 -12.18 15.95 7.79
N GLY A 35 -13.20 15.52 7.06
CA GLY A 35 -14.41 14.95 7.64
C GLY A 35 -14.30 13.49 8.03
N CYS A 36 -13.68 12.67 7.18
CA CYS A 36 -13.65 11.22 7.33
C CYS A 36 -12.25 10.64 7.13
N VAL A 37 -12.00 9.50 7.78
CA VAL A 37 -10.77 8.74 7.60
C VAL A 37 -10.77 8.03 6.26
N ILE A 38 -9.80 8.33 5.40
CA ILE A 38 -9.65 7.71 4.07
C ILE A 38 -8.40 6.82 3.95
N ALA A 39 -7.45 6.94 4.87
CA ALA A 39 -6.31 6.03 4.95
C ALA A 39 -5.84 5.89 6.40
N ARG A 40 -5.27 4.75 6.73
CA ARG A 40 -4.81 4.39 8.07
C ARG A 40 -3.54 3.56 7.99
N SER A 41 -2.59 3.84 8.89
CA SER A 41 -1.46 2.95 9.12
C SER A 41 -1.92 1.64 9.81
N ASN A 42 -1.08 0.61 9.77
CA ASN A 42 -1.39 -0.65 10.47
C ASN A 42 -1.58 -0.44 11.98
N GLU A 43 -0.81 0.46 12.57
CA GLU A 43 -0.90 0.84 13.98
C GLU A 43 -2.27 1.46 14.30
N ALA A 44 -2.77 2.35 13.42
CA ALA A 44 -4.10 2.94 13.57
C ALA A 44 -5.21 1.90 13.38
N LYS A 45 -5.05 0.95 12.46
CA LYS A 45 -6.00 -0.18 12.30
C LYS A 45 -6.09 -1.03 13.56
N LYS A 46 -4.96 -1.31 14.22
CA LYS A 46 -4.93 -2.07 15.49
C LYS A 46 -5.65 -1.35 16.64
N LEU A 47 -5.72 -0.03 16.61
CA LEU A 47 -6.48 0.79 17.55
C LEU A 47 -7.97 0.85 17.23
N GLY A 48 -8.44 0.11 16.24
CA GLY A 48 -9.85 0.00 15.88
C GLY A 48 -10.37 1.14 14.99
N ILE A 49 -9.50 1.97 14.42
CA ILE A 49 -9.90 3.00 13.45
C ILE A 49 -10.35 2.35 12.15
N LYS A 50 -11.58 2.65 11.72
CA LYS A 50 -12.18 2.09 10.52
C LYS A 50 -12.14 3.08 9.35
N MET A 51 -12.17 2.53 8.13
CA MET A 51 -12.32 3.32 6.92
C MET A 51 -13.67 4.07 6.93
N GLY A 52 -13.65 5.33 6.52
CA GLY A 52 -14.84 6.15 6.43
C GLY A 52 -15.38 6.70 7.76
N GLU A 53 -14.72 6.40 8.88
CA GLU A 53 -15.15 6.93 10.18
C GLU A 53 -15.10 8.47 10.20
N PRO A 54 -16.16 9.15 10.70
CA PRO A 54 -16.14 10.58 10.90
C PRO A 54 -15.07 10.97 11.93
N ALA A 55 -14.15 11.85 11.56
CA ALA A 55 -13.03 12.24 12.39
C ALA A 55 -13.49 12.88 13.72
N PHE A 56 -14.55 13.70 13.71
CA PHE A 56 -15.06 14.37 14.89
C PHE A 56 -15.54 13.40 15.98
N LYS A 57 -16.06 12.21 15.59
CA LYS A 57 -16.48 11.16 16.52
C LYS A 57 -15.31 10.42 17.17
N LYS A 58 -14.12 10.54 16.61
CA LYS A 58 -12.91 9.82 17.07
C LYS A 58 -11.85 10.73 17.68
N ARG A 59 -12.14 12.01 17.87
CA ARG A 59 -11.17 12.99 18.37
C ARG A 59 -10.52 12.54 19.69
N GLU A 60 -11.30 12.09 20.66
CA GLU A 60 -10.78 11.59 21.94
C GLU A 60 -9.85 10.37 21.76
N VAL A 61 -10.21 9.46 20.85
CA VAL A 61 -9.38 8.28 20.55
C VAL A 61 -8.07 8.70 19.89
N PHE A 62 -8.12 9.69 19.00
CA PHE A 62 -6.93 10.23 18.36
C PHE A 62 -5.98 10.88 19.37
N GLU A 63 -6.50 11.71 20.27
CA GLU A 63 -5.71 12.37 21.28
C GLU A 63 -5.12 11.39 22.29
N ARG A 64 -5.93 10.48 22.84
CA ARG A 64 -5.51 9.47 23.81
C ARG A 64 -4.38 8.58 23.28
N ASN A 65 -4.47 8.18 22.03
CA ASN A 65 -3.50 7.27 21.39
C ASN A 65 -2.41 8.01 20.61
N LYS A 66 -2.36 9.34 20.67
CA LYS A 66 -1.40 10.18 19.96
C LYS A 66 -1.38 9.86 18.44
N ILE A 67 -2.55 9.63 17.85
CA ILE A 67 -2.69 9.35 16.43
C ILE A 67 -2.39 10.62 15.64
N LYS A 68 -1.39 10.55 14.76
CA LYS A 68 -1.08 11.68 13.88
C LYS A 68 -2.10 11.74 12.75
N THR A 69 -2.76 12.89 12.60
CA THR A 69 -3.70 13.15 11.52
C THR A 69 -3.06 14.01 10.43
N PHE A 70 -3.37 13.69 9.19
CA PHE A 70 -2.97 14.45 8.01
C PHE A 70 -4.19 14.79 7.18
N SER A 71 -4.26 16.01 6.67
CA SER A 71 -5.17 16.36 5.59
C SER A 71 -4.70 15.71 4.29
N THR A 72 -5.63 15.46 3.37
CA THR A 72 -5.32 14.91 2.05
C THR A 72 -4.36 15.80 1.27
N ASN A 73 -3.31 15.21 0.71
CA ASN A 73 -2.37 15.85 -0.21
C ASN A 73 -2.29 15.05 -1.52
N PHE A 74 -3.26 15.23 -2.41
CA PHE A 74 -3.34 14.47 -3.67
C PHE A 74 -2.17 14.77 -4.62
N ILE A 75 -1.56 15.96 -4.54
CA ILE A 75 -0.35 16.28 -5.33
C ILE A 75 0.80 15.37 -4.91
N LEU A 76 1.03 15.22 -3.62
CA LEU A 76 2.04 14.31 -3.08
C LEU A 76 1.74 12.85 -3.47
N TYR A 77 0.50 12.40 -3.28
CA TYR A 77 0.14 11.00 -3.56
C TYR A 77 0.23 10.68 -5.05
N GLY A 78 -0.14 11.61 -5.91
CA GLY A 78 0.02 11.48 -7.36
C GLY A 78 1.49 11.41 -7.78
N ASP A 79 2.38 12.20 -7.19
CA ASP A 79 3.81 12.14 -7.45
C ASP A 79 4.43 10.82 -6.98
N MET A 80 4.11 10.38 -5.78
CA MET A 80 4.59 9.11 -5.24
C MET A 80 4.07 7.91 -6.06
N SER A 81 2.82 7.95 -6.52
CA SER A 81 2.26 6.97 -7.44
C SER A 81 3.08 6.88 -8.74
N LYS A 82 3.37 8.00 -9.37
CA LYS A 82 4.20 8.04 -10.60
C LYS A 82 5.56 7.40 -10.39
N ARG A 83 6.21 7.65 -9.25
CA ARG A 83 7.51 7.05 -8.90
C ARG A 83 7.41 5.53 -8.77
N VAL A 84 6.42 5.03 -8.03
CA VAL A 84 6.16 3.58 -7.91
C VAL A 84 5.89 2.97 -9.29
N MET A 85 4.96 3.54 -10.06
CA MET A 85 4.57 3.02 -11.37
C MET A 85 5.73 3.03 -12.38
N SER A 86 6.64 4.01 -12.30
CA SER A 86 7.86 4.04 -13.12
C SER A 86 8.77 2.83 -12.84
N ILE A 87 8.94 2.48 -11.56
CA ILE A 87 9.72 1.28 -11.18
C ILE A 87 9.05 0.01 -11.72
N LEU A 88 7.72 -0.08 -11.59
CA LEU A 88 6.97 -1.24 -12.06
C LEU A 88 7.03 -1.39 -13.59
N ARG A 89 6.95 -0.29 -14.35
CA ARG A 89 7.13 -0.30 -15.82
C ARG A 89 8.49 -0.85 -16.25
N ASN A 90 9.53 -0.57 -15.50
CA ASN A 90 10.87 -1.09 -15.76
C ASN A 90 11.06 -2.54 -15.30
N SER A 91 10.08 -3.12 -14.65
CA SER A 91 10.13 -4.48 -14.09
C SER A 91 9.30 -5.50 -14.86
N SER A 92 8.48 -5.06 -15.81
CA SER A 92 7.71 -5.93 -16.72
C SER A 92 7.46 -5.24 -18.04
N LYS A 93 7.41 -6.05 -19.12
CA LYS A 93 7.09 -5.57 -20.48
C LYS A 93 5.61 -5.21 -20.63
N GLU A 94 4.75 -5.85 -19.86
CA GLU A 94 3.30 -5.63 -19.87
C GLU A 94 2.82 -5.22 -18.49
N ILE A 95 2.32 -4.01 -18.40
CA ILE A 95 1.78 -3.43 -17.18
C ILE A 95 0.44 -2.76 -17.44
N GLU A 96 -0.49 -2.95 -16.54
CA GLU A 96 -1.76 -2.23 -16.48
C GLU A 96 -1.84 -1.50 -15.13
N ILE A 97 -1.85 -0.17 -15.18
CA ILE A 97 -2.10 0.66 -14.00
C ILE A 97 -3.59 0.61 -13.72
N TYR A 98 -3.98 -0.01 -12.60
CA TYR A 98 -5.37 -0.23 -12.23
C TYR A 98 -5.94 0.89 -11.37
N SER A 99 -5.12 1.44 -10.48
CA SER A 99 -5.47 2.60 -9.63
C SER A 99 -4.22 3.42 -9.28
N ILE A 100 -4.38 4.42 -8.42
CA ILE A 100 -3.26 5.24 -7.94
C ILE A 100 -2.20 4.43 -7.17
N ASP A 101 -2.60 3.31 -6.60
CA ASP A 101 -1.78 2.47 -5.71
C ASP A 101 -1.69 1.00 -6.13
N GLU A 102 -2.33 0.60 -7.24
CA GLU A 102 -2.36 -0.78 -7.73
C GLU A 102 -1.97 -0.88 -9.21
N ALA A 103 -1.18 -1.87 -9.54
CA ALA A 103 -0.87 -2.23 -10.93
C ALA A 103 -0.77 -3.74 -11.12
N PHE A 104 -1.22 -4.23 -12.26
CA PHE A 104 -1.02 -5.59 -12.73
C PHE A 104 0.18 -5.66 -13.66
N LEU A 105 1.03 -6.66 -13.45
CA LEU A 105 2.21 -6.93 -14.26
C LEU A 105 2.15 -8.36 -14.79
N LYS A 106 2.53 -8.55 -16.05
CA LYS A 106 2.75 -9.90 -16.59
C LYS A 106 4.10 -10.43 -16.13
N CYS A 107 4.10 -11.62 -15.55
CA CYS A 107 5.31 -12.28 -15.06
C CYS A 107 5.70 -13.41 -16.01
N TYR A 108 6.95 -13.39 -16.44
CA TYR A 108 7.57 -14.40 -17.32
C TYR A 108 8.71 -15.16 -16.62
N ASN A 109 8.93 -14.87 -15.34
CA ASN A 109 10.02 -15.43 -14.55
C ASN A 109 9.70 -16.86 -14.12
N GLU A 110 10.73 -17.72 -14.09
CA GLU A 110 10.61 -19.07 -13.54
C GLU A 110 10.46 -19.08 -12.03
N ASP A 111 11.26 -18.24 -11.33
CA ASP A 111 11.14 -18.05 -9.87
C ASP A 111 10.31 -16.81 -9.54
N LEU A 112 9.00 -17.02 -9.42
CA LEU A 112 8.03 -15.98 -9.10
C LEU A 112 8.17 -15.44 -7.67
N ASN A 113 8.61 -16.28 -6.73
CA ASN A 113 8.78 -15.85 -5.35
C ASN A 113 9.93 -14.86 -5.22
N THR A 114 11.08 -15.19 -5.76
CA THR A 114 12.25 -14.29 -5.80
C THR A 114 11.93 -13.02 -6.58
N TYR A 115 11.21 -13.12 -7.70
CA TYR A 115 10.75 -11.95 -8.45
C TYR A 115 9.92 -11.01 -7.58
N GLY A 116 8.90 -11.53 -6.89
CA GLY A 116 8.03 -10.74 -6.03
C GLY A 116 8.79 -10.08 -4.86
N ILE A 117 9.70 -10.81 -4.22
CA ILE A 117 10.53 -10.30 -3.11
C ILE A 117 11.44 -9.16 -3.60
N ASN A 118 12.11 -9.35 -4.73
CA ASN A 118 13.00 -8.35 -5.31
C ASN A 118 12.25 -7.09 -5.74
N LEU A 119 11.05 -7.26 -6.31
CA LEU A 119 10.20 -6.14 -6.70
C LEU A 119 9.77 -5.31 -5.49
N ARG A 120 9.31 -5.96 -4.42
CA ARG A 120 8.99 -5.28 -3.15
C ARG A 120 10.18 -4.51 -2.58
N LYS A 121 11.35 -5.18 -2.52
CA LYS A 121 12.58 -4.57 -2.01
C LYS A 121 12.96 -3.33 -2.82
N LYS A 122 12.91 -3.43 -4.14
CA LYS A 122 13.24 -2.32 -5.05
C LYS A 122 12.30 -1.13 -4.87
N VAL A 123 10.98 -1.36 -4.84
CA VAL A 123 10.00 -0.29 -4.63
C VAL A 123 10.22 0.39 -3.27
N LYS A 124 10.36 -0.39 -2.20
CA LYS A 124 10.61 0.15 -0.85
C LYS A 124 11.91 0.95 -0.78
N GLN A 125 12.97 0.43 -1.37
CA GLN A 125 14.29 1.08 -1.34
C GLN A 125 14.29 2.41 -2.09
N TRP A 126 13.61 2.51 -3.23
CA TRP A 126 13.65 3.68 -4.09
C TRP A 126 12.58 4.71 -3.80
N THR A 127 11.48 4.34 -3.17
CA THR A 127 10.36 5.25 -2.88
C THR A 127 10.03 5.38 -1.40
N GLY A 128 10.47 4.45 -0.56
CA GLY A 128 10.04 4.35 0.83
C GLY A 128 8.64 3.71 1.00
N ILE A 129 7.91 3.44 -0.09
CA ILE A 129 6.56 2.88 -0.04
C ILE A 129 6.60 1.35 0.09
N PRO A 130 5.98 0.78 1.14
CA PRO A 130 5.83 -0.67 1.25
C PRO A 130 4.74 -1.16 0.30
N VAL A 131 5.01 -2.26 -0.41
CA VAL A 131 4.05 -2.90 -1.29
C VAL A 131 3.85 -4.37 -0.94
N SER A 132 2.71 -4.92 -1.32
CA SER A 132 2.43 -6.36 -1.31
C SER A 132 2.32 -6.87 -2.73
N VAL A 133 2.72 -8.13 -2.96
CA VAL A 133 2.69 -8.76 -4.28
C VAL A 133 1.93 -10.06 -4.21
N GLY A 134 0.83 -10.14 -4.95
CA GLY A 134 0.07 -11.37 -5.16
C GLY A 134 0.21 -11.84 -6.60
N ILE A 135 0.57 -13.11 -6.81
CA ILE A 135 0.80 -13.67 -8.14
C ILE A 135 -0.15 -14.84 -8.37
N ALA A 136 -0.81 -14.88 -9.53
CA ALA A 136 -1.71 -15.95 -9.91
C ALA A 136 -1.94 -15.97 -11.43
N GLU A 137 -2.73 -16.92 -11.93
CA GLU A 137 -3.03 -17.04 -13.35
C GLU A 137 -3.97 -15.95 -13.88
N THR A 138 -4.88 -15.46 -13.05
CA THR A 138 -5.85 -14.42 -13.42
C THR A 138 -5.75 -13.20 -12.51
N LYS A 139 -6.27 -12.05 -12.97
CA LYS A 139 -6.32 -10.82 -12.17
C LYS A 139 -7.12 -10.99 -10.87
N VAL A 140 -8.23 -11.72 -10.92
CA VAL A 140 -9.07 -11.99 -9.74
C VAL A 140 -8.30 -12.80 -8.71
N LEU A 141 -7.66 -13.88 -9.12
CA LEU A 141 -6.82 -14.71 -8.25
C LEU A 141 -5.60 -13.94 -7.73
N ALA A 142 -5.00 -13.06 -8.55
CA ALA A 142 -3.91 -12.20 -8.12
C ALA A 142 -4.35 -11.21 -7.02
N LYS A 143 -5.59 -10.71 -7.05
CA LYS A 143 -6.17 -9.91 -5.95
C LYS A 143 -6.31 -10.72 -4.66
N ILE A 144 -6.79 -11.95 -4.75
CA ILE A 144 -6.89 -12.87 -3.61
C ILE A 144 -5.49 -13.14 -3.05
N ALA A 145 -4.54 -13.49 -3.91
CA ALA A 145 -3.16 -13.72 -3.53
C ALA A 145 -2.53 -12.49 -2.85
N ASN A 146 -2.80 -11.30 -3.36
CA ASN A 146 -2.32 -10.05 -2.75
C ASN A 146 -2.90 -9.81 -1.35
N HIS A 147 -4.20 -10.09 -1.17
CA HIS A 147 -4.83 -10.02 0.14
C HIS A 147 -4.18 -10.97 1.16
N ILE A 148 -3.86 -12.20 0.74
CA ILE A 148 -3.14 -13.18 1.55
C ILE A 148 -1.73 -12.68 1.86
N ALA A 149 -1.01 -12.18 0.85
CA ALA A 149 0.32 -11.61 1.00
C ALA A 149 0.35 -10.49 2.05
N LYS A 150 -0.62 -9.58 1.97
CA LYS A 150 -0.74 -8.42 2.87
C LYS A 150 -1.05 -8.80 4.32
N LYS A 151 -1.93 -9.78 4.55
CA LYS A 151 -2.41 -10.12 5.89
C LYS A 151 -1.66 -11.24 6.57
N TYR A 152 -1.21 -12.24 5.83
CA TYR A 152 -0.78 -13.52 6.41
C TYR A 152 0.67 -13.89 6.08
N ARG A 153 1.37 -13.10 5.26
CA ARG A 153 2.75 -13.41 4.86
C ARG A 153 3.72 -12.31 5.28
N LYS A 154 4.68 -12.66 6.13
CA LYS A 154 5.77 -11.73 6.52
C LYS A 154 6.59 -11.26 5.33
N SER A 155 6.76 -12.14 4.32
CA SER A 155 7.42 -11.78 3.05
C SER A 155 6.65 -10.71 2.27
N GLY A 156 5.32 -10.58 2.50
CA GLY A 156 4.42 -9.72 1.72
C GLY A 156 4.30 -10.14 0.25
N VAL A 157 4.66 -11.40 -0.04
CA VAL A 157 4.51 -12.03 -1.35
C VAL A 157 3.72 -13.32 -1.18
N PHE A 158 2.80 -13.59 -2.06
CA PHE A 158 2.08 -14.85 -2.11
C PHE A 158 1.78 -15.23 -3.56
N ILE A 159 2.03 -16.49 -3.88
CA ILE A 159 1.73 -17.08 -5.18
C ILE A 159 0.58 -18.06 -4.97
N LEU A 160 -0.47 -17.88 -5.76
CA LEU A 160 -1.59 -18.80 -5.80
C LEU A 160 -1.45 -19.65 -7.06
N ASP A 161 -0.87 -20.82 -6.87
CA ASP A 161 -0.78 -21.87 -7.89
C ASP A 161 -1.96 -22.83 -7.75
N ASN A 162 -2.36 -23.45 -8.86
CA ASN A 162 -3.38 -24.50 -8.86
C ASN A 162 -2.83 -25.82 -8.28
#